data_c46a13c227e355bc3b0302a003c33a58
#
_entry.id   c46a13c227e355bc3b0302a003c33a58
#
_cell.length_a   1.000
_cell.length_b   1.000
_cell.length_c   1.000
_cell.angle_alpha   90.00
_cell.angle_beta   90.00
_cell.angle_gamma   90.00
#
_symmetry.space_group_name_H-M   'P 1'
#
loop_
_entity.id
_entity.type
_entity.pdbx_description
1 polymer ?
#
loop_
_entity_poly.entity_id
_entity_poly.type
_entity_poly.pdbx_seq_one_letter_code
_entity_poly.pdbx_strand_id
1 'polypeptide(L)'
;FRYVAIVHDVVEVPKSDFDACQVTNPLSSHNDGDTAIPLTTIGKRYFICGVPGHCNLGMKVEIETVAPGTRQHPFVLSPATQPELPPPDTPFSGTNTGNPSVVTGTLGSSTNTASRTTSSSSPNFGPHL
;
A
#
# COMPACT_ATOMS: atom_id res chain seq x y z
N PHE A 1 16.86 11.32 10.47
CA PHE A 1 15.48 11.84 10.55
C PHE A 1 15.56 13.33 10.91
N ARG A 2 14.87 14.17 10.14
CA ARG A 2 14.73 15.60 10.43
C ARG A 2 13.26 15.95 10.61
N TYR A 3 12.90 16.59 11.72
CA TYR A 3 11.51 16.85 12.09
C TYR A 3 11.40 18.03 13.07
N VAL A 4 10.18 18.51 13.28
CA VAL A 4 9.91 19.56 14.28
C VAL A 4 9.71 18.88 15.64
N ALA A 5 10.66 19.04 16.55
CA ALA A 5 10.76 18.32 17.82
C ALA A 5 9.56 18.50 18.76
N ILE A 6 8.83 19.62 18.68
CA ILE A 6 7.64 19.89 19.52
C ILE A 6 6.38 19.14 19.04
N VAL A 7 6.35 18.65 17.80
CA VAL A 7 5.16 18.01 17.23
C VAL A 7 5.43 16.61 16.68
N HIS A 8 6.68 16.18 16.69
CA HIS A 8 7.11 14.86 16.21
C HIS A 8 8.24 14.29 17.05
N ASP A 9 8.36 12.98 17.04
CA ASP A 9 9.47 12.23 17.60
C ASP A 9 9.85 11.08 16.67
N VAL A 10 10.93 10.37 17.01
CA VAL A 10 11.32 9.11 16.36
C VAL A 10 11.43 8.04 17.43
N VAL A 11 10.57 7.06 17.38
CA VAL A 11 10.56 5.94 18.31
C VAL A 11 10.85 4.66 17.55
N GLU A 12 11.90 3.95 17.96
CA GLU A 12 12.15 2.61 17.49
C GLU A 12 11.35 1.61 18.31
N VAL A 13 10.63 0.72 17.63
CA VAL A 13 9.70 -0.22 18.26
C VAL A 13 9.85 -1.62 17.68
N PRO A 14 9.40 -2.68 18.38
CA PRO A 14 9.24 -4.00 17.80
C PRO A 14 8.23 -3.99 16.65
N LYS A 15 8.31 -5.01 15.76
CA LYS A 15 7.38 -5.11 14.62
C LYS A 15 5.91 -5.12 15.03
N SER A 16 5.56 -5.77 16.13
CA SER A 16 4.19 -5.80 16.66
C SER A 16 3.65 -4.39 16.96
N ASP A 17 4.46 -3.57 17.59
CA ASP A 17 4.11 -2.19 17.96
C ASP A 17 4.05 -1.28 16.71
N PHE A 18 4.96 -1.52 15.74
CA PHE A 18 4.94 -0.84 14.44
C PHE A 18 3.65 -1.12 13.65
N ASP A 19 3.21 -2.39 13.61
CA ASP A 19 1.99 -2.78 12.91
C ASP A 19 0.75 -2.18 13.57
N ALA A 20 0.72 -2.19 14.92
CA ALA A 20 -0.37 -1.68 15.74
C ALA A 20 -0.32 -0.16 16.00
N CYS A 21 0.73 0.53 15.56
CA CYS A 21 0.98 1.94 15.88
C CYS A 21 0.93 2.21 17.40
N GLN A 22 1.64 1.40 18.18
CA GLN A 22 1.73 1.49 19.62
C GLN A 22 3.17 1.76 20.08
N VAL A 23 3.31 2.39 21.24
CA VAL A 23 4.59 2.64 21.91
C VAL A 23 4.57 1.92 23.25
N THR A 24 4.33 0.60 23.21
CA THR A 24 4.22 -0.21 24.45
C THR A 24 5.60 -0.61 24.96
N ASN A 25 6.50 -1.00 24.05
CA ASN A 25 7.85 -1.44 24.37
C ASN A 25 8.88 -0.74 23.48
N PRO A 26 9.12 0.56 23.65
CA PRO A 26 10.05 1.29 22.80
C PRO A 26 11.49 0.79 23.02
N LEU A 27 12.20 0.56 21.92
CA LEU A 27 13.63 0.18 21.94
C LEU A 27 14.50 1.42 22.10
N SER A 28 14.12 2.54 21.49
CA SER A 28 14.72 3.86 21.68
C SER A 28 13.69 4.96 21.36
N SER A 29 13.92 6.16 21.89
CA SER A 29 13.06 7.32 21.63
C SER A 29 13.92 8.58 21.52
N HIS A 30 13.64 9.40 20.50
CA HIS A 30 14.36 10.62 20.19
C HIS A 30 13.38 11.75 19.87
N ASN A 31 13.65 12.94 20.41
CA ASN A 31 12.85 14.14 20.22
C ASN A 31 13.72 15.40 20.01
N ASP A 32 14.93 15.22 19.46
CA ASP A 32 15.93 16.26 19.27
C ASP A 32 15.75 17.08 17.97
N GLY A 33 14.89 16.61 17.08
CA GLY A 33 14.61 17.27 15.80
C GLY A 33 15.58 16.93 14.67
N ASP A 34 16.75 16.40 14.97
CA ASP A 34 17.74 15.92 13.99
C ASP A 34 18.41 14.63 14.50
N THR A 35 17.70 13.51 14.37
CA THR A 35 18.12 12.21 14.90
C THR A 35 18.90 11.42 13.86
N ALA A 36 20.13 11.05 14.19
CA ALA A 36 20.98 10.16 13.39
C ALA A 36 21.06 8.79 14.08
N ILE A 37 20.61 7.73 13.43
CA ILE A 37 20.63 6.37 13.95
C ILE A 37 21.57 5.53 13.09
N PRO A 38 22.66 4.97 13.66
CA PRO A 38 23.58 4.11 12.92
C PRO A 38 22.92 2.77 12.55
N LEU A 39 23.06 2.36 11.28
CA LEU A 39 22.55 1.10 10.77
C LEU A 39 23.66 0.04 10.75
N THR A 40 24.17 -0.33 11.91
CA THR A 40 25.31 -1.26 12.07
C THR A 40 24.92 -2.72 12.15
N THR A 41 23.66 -3.01 12.45
CA THR A 41 23.14 -4.37 12.59
C THR A 41 22.32 -4.76 11.36
N ILE A 42 22.61 -5.93 10.79
CA ILE A 42 21.83 -6.50 9.67
C ILE A 42 20.43 -6.89 10.18
N GLY A 43 19.42 -6.63 9.37
CA GLY A 43 18.03 -6.96 9.65
C GLY A 43 17.10 -5.77 9.54
N LYS A 44 15.86 -5.99 9.96
CA LYS A 44 14.79 -5.00 9.89
C LYS A 44 14.67 -4.23 11.19
N ARG A 45 14.51 -2.91 11.05
CA ARG A 45 14.25 -2.00 12.16
C ARG A 45 13.01 -1.17 11.85
N TYR A 46 12.23 -0.87 12.86
CA TYR A 46 10.92 -0.27 12.73
C TYR A 46 10.86 1.03 13.53
N PHE A 47 10.51 2.11 12.86
CA PHE A 47 10.43 3.44 13.45
C PHE A 47 9.05 4.04 13.23
N ILE A 48 8.50 4.66 14.26
CA ILE A 48 7.21 5.36 14.21
C ILE A 48 7.35 6.76 14.82
N CYS A 49 6.42 7.66 14.50
CA CYS A 49 6.17 8.81 15.35
C CYS A 49 5.24 8.38 16.47
N GLY A 50 5.67 8.58 17.73
CA GLY A 50 4.90 8.22 18.93
C GLY A 50 3.77 9.19 19.27
N VAL A 51 3.69 10.34 18.58
CA VAL A 51 2.58 11.29 18.78
C VAL A 51 1.25 10.64 18.37
N PRO A 52 0.20 10.71 19.21
CA PRO A 52 -1.07 10.06 18.92
C PRO A 52 -1.64 10.37 17.54
N GLY A 53 -2.00 9.33 16.80
CA GLY A 53 -2.57 9.42 15.46
C GLY A 53 -1.57 9.54 14.31
N HIS A 54 -0.34 10.03 14.53
CA HIS A 54 0.62 10.28 13.46
C HIS A 54 1.06 8.97 12.76
N CYS A 55 1.37 7.93 13.51
CA CYS A 55 1.69 6.62 12.96
C CYS A 55 0.55 6.05 12.11
N ASN A 56 -0.70 6.16 12.56
CA ASN A 56 -1.88 5.70 11.82
C ASN A 56 -2.08 6.46 10.50
N LEU A 57 -1.63 7.71 10.43
CA LEU A 57 -1.63 8.53 9.21
C LEU A 57 -0.43 8.23 8.29
N GLY A 58 0.38 7.22 8.64
CA GLY A 58 1.51 6.79 7.81
C GLY A 58 2.88 7.32 8.25
N MET A 59 2.98 8.00 9.39
CA MET A 59 4.28 8.49 9.90
C MET A 59 5.05 7.35 10.59
N LYS A 60 5.46 6.38 9.76
CA LYS A 60 6.24 5.21 10.16
C LYS A 60 7.10 4.70 9.01
N VAL A 61 8.22 4.04 9.32
CA VAL A 61 9.14 3.49 8.32
C VAL A 61 9.77 2.20 8.81
N GLU A 62 9.83 1.19 7.93
CA GLU A 62 10.65 -0.01 8.08
C GLU A 62 11.97 0.21 7.32
N ILE A 63 13.09 -0.08 7.95
CA ILE A 63 14.43 0.00 7.35
C ILE A 63 15.06 -1.39 7.41
N GLU A 64 15.49 -1.90 6.26
CA GLU A 64 16.24 -3.15 6.17
C GLU A 64 17.71 -2.88 5.89
N THR A 65 18.57 -3.31 6.80
CA THR A 65 20.02 -3.27 6.63
C THR A 65 20.49 -4.63 6.11
N VAL A 66 21.13 -4.64 4.95
CA VAL A 66 21.64 -5.86 4.29
C VAL A 66 23.16 -5.94 4.41
N ALA A 67 23.71 -7.15 4.35
CA ALA A 67 25.16 -7.36 4.35
C ALA A 67 25.82 -6.70 3.12
N PRO A 68 27.04 -6.16 3.25
CA PRO A 68 27.82 -5.66 2.13
C PRO A 68 27.99 -6.77 1.09
N GLY A 69 27.65 -6.50 -0.19
CA GLY A 69 27.74 -7.48 -1.28
C GLY A 69 26.45 -8.18 -1.63
N THR A 70 25.40 -8.08 -0.83
CA THR A 70 24.04 -8.51 -1.21
C THR A 70 23.42 -7.43 -2.10
N ARG A 71 23.96 -7.28 -3.32
CA ARG A 71 23.26 -6.49 -4.33
C ARG A 71 21.97 -7.24 -4.65
N GLN A 72 20.84 -6.72 -4.23
CA GLN A 72 19.59 -7.05 -4.87
C GLN A 72 19.80 -6.74 -6.35
N HIS A 73 19.78 -7.76 -7.19
CA HIS A 73 19.77 -7.55 -8.63
C HIS A 73 18.62 -6.59 -8.92
N PRO A 74 18.88 -5.46 -9.61
CA PRO A 74 17.76 -4.69 -10.14
C PRO A 74 16.93 -5.70 -10.93
N PHE A 75 15.62 -5.67 -10.74
CA PHE A 75 14.67 -6.45 -11.54
C PHE A 75 15.09 -6.27 -12.99
N VAL A 76 15.75 -7.28 -13.56
CA VAL A 76 15.88 -7.39 -15.00
C VAL A 76 14.45 -7.66 -15.46
N LEU A 77 13.80 -6.61 -15.94
CA LEU A 77 12.61 -6.76 -16.75
C LEU A 77 13.03 -7.69 -17.88
N SER A 78 12.69 -8.97 -17.80
CA SER A 78 12.77 -9.88 -18.93
C SER A 78 12.08 -9.16 -20.07
N PRO A 79 12.75 -8.98 -21.24
CA PRO A 79 12.07 -8.41 -22.39
C PRO A 79 10.81 -9.25 -22.59
N ALA A 80 9.65 -8.60 -22.53
CA ALA A 80 8.39 -9.22 -22.86
C ALA A 80 8.57 -9.85 -24.24
N THR A 81 8.45 -11.18 -24.33
CA THR A 81 8.39 -11.89 -25.58
C THR A 81 7.21 -11.29 -26.33
N GLN A 82 7.53 -10.45 -27.30
CA GLN A 82 6.55 -9.86 -28.20
C GLN A 82 5.84 -11.03 -28.91
N PRO A 83 4.51 -11.13 -28.89
CA PRO A 83 3.81 -12.15 -29.64
C PRO A 83 4.18 -11.95 -31.13
N GLU A 84 4.82 -12.95 -31.68
CA GLU A 84 5.14 -13.01 -33.10
C GLU A 84 3.82 -12.97 -33.89
N LEU A 85 3.66 -11.93 -34.70
CA LEU A 85 2.52 -11.79 -35.61
C LEU A 85 2.56 -12.96 -36.59
N PRO A 86 1.44 -13.69 -36.82
CA PRO A 86 1.38 -14.73 -37.82
C PRO A 86 1.64 -14.14 -39.19
N PRO A 87 2.31 -14.90 -40.10
CA PRO A 87 2.60 -14.45 -41.45
C PRO A 87 1.30 -14.18 -42.25
N PRO A 88 1.30 -13.22 -43.19
CA PRO A 88 0.12 -12.90 -43.96
C PRO A 88 -0.30 -14.08 -44.83
N ASP A 89 -1.53 -14.57 -44.60
CA ASP A 89 -2.16 -15.60 -45.38
C ASP A 89 -2.39 -15.12 -46.82
N THR A 90 -2.00 -15.94 -47.74
CA THR A 90 -2.28 -15.85 -49.20
C THR A 90 -3.78 -15.79 -49.46
N PRO A 91 -4.25 -15.06 -50.48
CA PRO A 91 -5.65 -14.90 -50.78
C PRO A 91 -6.28 -16.20 -51.27
N PHE A 92 -7.15 -16.80 -50.47
CA PHE A 92 -8.03 -17.86 -50.92
C PHE A 92 -9.31 -17.26 -51.52
N SER A 93 -9.41 -17.39 -52.85
CA SER A 93 -10.61 -17.07 -53.60
C SER A 93 -11.69 -18.13 -53.33
N GLY A 94 -12.80 -17.74 -52.72
CA GLY A 94 -13.91 -18.64 -52.46
C GLY A 94 -15.20 -17.86 -52.26
N THR A 95 -15.98 -17.73 -53.33
CA THR A 95 -17.37 -17.29 -53.35
C THR A 95 -18.22 -18.20 -52.49
N ASN A 96 -18.99 -17.64 -51.50
CA ASN A 96 -20.30 -18.24 -51.18
C ASN A 96 -21.26 -17.24 -50.51
N THR A 97 -22.39 -17.15 -51.10
CA THR A 97 -23.68 -16.56 -50.82
C THR A 97 -24.25 -17.08 -49.47
N GLY A 98 -24.78 -16.21 -48.62
CA GLY A 98 -25.65 -16.70 -47.55
C GLY A 98 -25.93 -15.74 -46.39
N ASN A 99 -26.96 -14.97 -46.54
CA ASN A 99 -28.02 -14.52 -45.62
C ASN A 99 -27.66 -13.90 -44.24
N PRO A 100 -28.17 -12.70 -43.93
CA PRO A 100 -28.01 -12.05 -42.64
C PRO A 100 -29.12 -12.49 -41.64
N SER A 101 -28.73 -12.98 -40.50
CA SER A 101 -29.61 -13.13 -39.34
C SER A 101 -29.35 -12.01 -38.35
N VAL A 102 -30.33 -11.13 -38.24
CA VAL A 102 -30.46 -10.07 -37.22
C VAL A 102 -30.71 -10.75 -35.86
N VAL A 103 -29.85 -10.54 -34.89
CA VAL A 103 -30.13 -10.85 -33.49
C VAL A 103 -30.19 -9.54 -32.70
N THR A 104 -31.41 -9.19 -32.33
CA THR A 104 -31.75 -8.09 -31.45
C THR A 104 -31.45 -8.52 -30.00
N GLY A 105 -30.44 -7.93 -29.38
CA GLY A 105 -30.08 -8.17 -27.96
C GLY A 105 -30.48 -6.98 -27.11
N THR A 106 -31.45 -7.19 -26.25
CA THR A 106 -32.10 -6.28 -25.31
C THR A 106 -31.14 -5.70 -24.28
N LEU A 107 -31.17 -4.38 -24.09
CA LEU A 107 -30.51 -3.65 -23.03
C LEU A 107 -31.18 -3.95 -21.66
N GLY A 108 -30.47 -4.62 -20.77
CA GLY A 108 -30.84 -4.78 -19.37
C GLY A 108 -30.27 -3.65 -18.53
N SER A 109 -31.16 -2.72 -18.11
CA SER A 109 -30.85 -1.67 -17.15
C SER A 109 -30.89 -2.24 -15.73
N SER A 110 -29.74 -2.28 -15.02
CA SER A 110 -29.70 -2.61 -13.60
C SER A 110 -29.51 -1.34 -12.79
N THR A 111 -30.56 -0.89 -12.16
CA THR A 111 -30.57 0.18 -11.16
C THR A 111 -30.11 -0.40 -9.79
N ASN A 112 -28.93 -0.02 -9.30
CA ASN A 112 -28.52 -0.30 -7.95
C ASN A 112 -28.97 0.80 -6.99
N THR A 113 -29.96 0.46 -6.18
CA THR A 113 -30.45 1.27 -5.06
C THR A 113 -29.46 1.14 -3.90
N ALA A 114 -28.79 2.24 -3.55
CA ALA A 114 -27.95 2.33 -2.37
C ALA A 114 -28.82 2.55 -1.11
N SER A 115 -28.87 1.58 -0.22
CA SER A 115 -29.47 1.73 1.11
C SER A 115 -28.49 2.45 2.04
N ARG A 116 -28.90 3.62 2.48
CA ARG A 116 -28.23 4.44 3.48
C ARG A 116 -28.72 4.00 4.87
N THR A 117 -27.84 3.38 5.65
CA THR A 117 -28.10 3.12 7.08
C THR A 117 -27.41 4.20 7.90
N THR A 118 -28.17 5.07 8.50
CA THR A 118 -27.72 6.05 9.49
C THR A 118 -27.79 5.39 10.88
N SER A 119 -26.63 5.14 11.49
CA SER A 119 -26.55 4.78 12.92
C SER A 119 -26.04 5.97 13.69
N SER A 120 -26.96 6.65 14.38
CA SER A 120 -26.67 7.62 15.42
C SER A 120 -26.29 6.88 16.70
N SER A 121 -25.07 7.08 17.19
CA SER A 121 -24.71 6.73 18.56
C SER A 121 -24.21 7.98 19.27
N SER A 122 -25.04 8.47 20.18
CA SER A 122 -24.71 9.58 21.09
C SER A 122 -23.74 9.10 22.16
N PRO A 123 -22.72 9.90 22.53
CA PRO A 123 -21.92 9.62 23.71
C PRO A 123 -22.64 10.11 24.96
N ASN A 124 -22.80 9.21 25.92
CA ASN A 124 -23.36 9.47 27.25
C ASN A 124 -22.26 10.04 28.14
N PHE A 125 -22.37 11.33 28.48
CA PHE A 125 -21.56 11.98 29.52
C PHE A 125 -22.21 11.77 30.85
N GLY A 126 -21.63 10.94 31.71
CA GLY A 126 -21.95 10.86 33.15
C GLY A 126 -20.92 11.64 33.97
N PRO A 127 -21.33 12.45 34.96
CA PRO A 127 -20.40 13.13 35.85
C PRO A 127 -19.96 12.20 36.97
N HIS A 128 -18.65 12.11 37.22
CA HIS A 128 -18.14 11.59 38.49
C HIS A 128 -17.42 12.69 39.25
N LEU A 129 -17.89 12.81 40.48
CA LEU A 129 -17.37 13.63 41.59
C LEU A 129 -15.92 13.27 41.91
#